data_e9bd4eeaebdea9c2a3df24f22e39b544
#
_entry.id   e9bd4eeaebdea9c2a3df24f22e39b544
#
_cell.length_a   1.000
_cell.length_b   1.000
_cell.length_c   1.000
_cell.angle_alpha   90.00
_cell.angle_beta   90.00
_cell.angle_gamma   90.00
#
_symmetry.space_group_name_H-M   'P 1'
#
loop_
_entity.id
_entity.type
_entity.pdbx_description
1 polymer ?
#
loop_
_entity_poly.entity_id
_entity_poly.type
_entity_poly.pdbx_seq_one_letter_code
_entity_poly.pdbx_strand_id
1 'polypeptide(L)'
;INGQDSMVTNLDSNLQVGSGYSQYDVLQKFSFAQKPGVFHQLNLQLSNSSNIDRYDRLTQLSGSKPRFAEWYYGPQFRLLAAYTLELSNQTKCYDQARITFAYQGIEESRIDRRYQKDTRNHRIEKLDIYTLNADFMKKINKHEVRYGLDAFINNVNSTAFSEHII
;
A
#
# COMPACT_ATOMS: atom_id res chain seq x y z
N ILE A 1 -2.08 -34.03 -5.06
CA ILE A 1 -1.50 -35.38 -4.98
C ILE A 1 -1.19 -35.81 -6.41
N ASN A 2 0.05 -36.24 -6.68
CA ASN A 2 0.52 -36.68 -8.00
C ASN A 2 0.24 -35.69 -9.16
N GLY A 3 0.45 -34.40 -8.94
CA GLY A 3 0.21 -33.36 -9.94
C GLY A 3 -1.27 -33.05 -10.23
N GLN A 4 -2.20 -33.62 -9.45
CA GLN A 4 -3.63 -33.34 -9.56
C GLN A 4 -4.17 -32.64 -8.32
N ASP A 5 -5.06 -31.67 -8.54
CA ASP A 5 -5.79 -31.05 -7.47
C ASP A 5 -6.71 -32.08 -6.78
N SER A 6 -6.71 -32.07 -5.46
CA SER A 6 -7.60 -32.92 -4.67
C SER A 6 -8.12 -32.17 -3.45
N MET A 7 -9.35 -32.47 -3.06
CA MET A 7 -9.88 -31.99 -1.79
C MET A 7 -9.33 -32.84 -0.66
N VAL A 8 -8.79 -32.19 0.37
CA VAL A 8 -8.26 -32.86 1.56
C VAL A 8 -9.10 -32.44 2.75
N THR A 9 -9.47 -33.43 3.59
CA THR A 9 -10.22 -33.16 4.82
C THR A 9 -9.31 -32.40 5.80
N ASN A 10 -9.81 -31.31 6.34
CA ASN A 10 -9.14 -30.63 7.45
C ASN A 10 -9.28 -31.50 8.72
N LEU A 11 -8.16 -31.95 9.27
CA LEU A 11 -8.12 -32.81 10.45
C LEU A 11 -8.37 -32.07 11.77
N ASP A 12 -8.17 -30.73 11.77
CA ASP A 12 -8.43 -29.88 12.92
C ASP A 12 -9.58 -28.91 12.62
N SER A 13 -10.76 -29.20 13.17
CA SER A 13 -11.95 -28.35 12.97
C SER A 13 -11.84 -26.96 13.58
N ASN A 14 -10.89 -26.72 14.47
CA ASN A 14 -10.66 -25.42 15.11
C ASN A 14 -9.65 -24.55 14.35
N LEU A 15 -8.96 -25.12 13.36
CA LEU A 15 -7.98 -24.44 12.54
C LEU A 15 -8.52 -24.17 11.14
N GLN A 16 -8.67 -22.92 10.76
CA GLN A 16 -8.94 -22.54 9.38
C GLN A 16 -7.62 -22.49 8.60
N VAL A 17 -7.41 -23.46 7.72
CA VAL A 17 -6.24 -23.48 6.82
C VAL A 17 -6.37 -22.46 5.69
N GLY A 18 -5.25 -22.01 5.11
CA GLY A 18 -5.24 -21.10 3.98
C GLY A 18 -5.80 -19.70 4.30
N SER A 19 -5.51 -19.17 5.50
CA SER A 19 -5.91 -17.81 5.92
C SER A 19 -4.81 -17.06 6.66
N GLY A 20 -3.73 -17.74 7.06
CA GLY A 20 -2.61 -17.13 7.77
C GLY A 20 -1.65 -16.39 6.81
N TYR A 21 -1.11 -15.27 7.27
CA TYR A 21 -0.02 -14.56 6.60
C TYR A 21 0.88 -13.89 7.64
N SER A 22 2.06 -13.47 7.22
CA SER A 22 2.98 -12.67 8.02
C SER A 22 3.16 -11.30 7.38
N GLN A 23 3.33 -10.28 8.21
CA GLN A 23 3.57 -8.93 7.79
C GLN A 23 4.57 -8.27 8.74
N TYR A 24 5.40 -7.39 8.21
CA TYR A 24 6.22 -6.50 9.02
C TYR A 24 6.01 -5.05 8.57
N ASP A 25 5.99 -4.17 9.55
CA ASP A 25 5.81 -2.73 9.37
C ASP A 25 6.94 -2.02 10.10
N VAL A 26 7.58 -1.09 9.41
CA VAL A 26 8.64 -0.25 9.96
C VAL A 26 8.25 1.20 9.76
N LEU A 27 8.33 1.99 10.83
CA LEU A 27 8.13 3.42 10.80
C LEU A 27 9.33 4.10 11.43
N GLN A 28 9.95 5.03 10.70
CA GLN A 28 11.04 5.84 11.20
C GLN A 28 10.76 7.32 10.92
N LYS A 29 10.90 8.14 11.95
CA LYS A 29 10.74 9.58 11.84
C LYS A 29 12.03 10.27 12.30
N PHE A 30 12.52 11.17 11.47
CA PHE A 30 13.66 12.05 11.77
C PHE A 30 13.15 13.48 11.85
N SER A 31 13.60 14.22 12.85
CA SER A 31 13.23 15.61 13.05
C SER A 31 14.49 16.42 13.37
N PHE A 32 14.62 17.56 12.72
CA PHE A 32 15.80 18.41 12.85
C PHE A 32 15.41 19.91 12.83
N ALA A 33 15.80 20.62 13.87
CA ALA A 33 15.70 22.08 13.94
C ALA A 33 17.00 22.70 13.41
N GLN A 34 16.98 23.27 12.23
CA GLN A 34 18.17 23.90 11.61
C GLN A 34 18.55 25.20 12.33
N LYS A 35 17.54 26.01 12.62
CA LYS A 35 17.64 27.29 13.34
C LYS A 35 16.27 27.66 13.90
N PRO A 36 16.17 28.67 14.79
CA PRO A 36 14.86 29.15 15.24
C PRO A 36 13.92 29.45 14.06
N GLY A 37 12.71 28.85 14.10
CA GLY A 37 11.71 29.02 13.08
C GLY A 37 11.90 28.19 11.80
N VAL A 38 12.89 27.29 11.73
CA VAL A 38 13.08 26.36 10.59
C VAL A 38 13.21 24.93 11.10
N PHE A 39 12.21 24.13 10.81
CA PHE A 39 12.12 22.75 11.28
C PHE A 39 11.90 21.79 10.09
N HIS A 40 12.65 20.70 10.09
CA HIS A 40 12.62 19.66 9.07
C HIS A 40 12.13 18.35 9.69
N GLN A 41 11.30 17.63 8.96
CA GLN A 41 10.85 16.30 9.34
C GLN A 41 10.88 15.37 8.13
N LEU A 42 11.46 14.18 8.31
CA LEU A 42 11.39 13.08 7.35
C LEU A 42 10.66 11.91 8.02
N ASN A 43 9.60 11.45 7.38
CA ASN A 43 8.82 10.30 7.80
C ASN A 43 8.97 9.19 6.75
N LEU A 44 9.46 8.03 7.17
CA LEU A 44 9.64 6.84 6.33
C LEU A 44 8.79 5.72 6.90
N GLN A 45 8.00 5.09 6.05
CA GLN A 45 7.20 3.92 6.40
C GLN A 45 7.41 2.84 5.35
N LEU A 46 7.60 1.62 5.81
CA LEU A 46 7.72 0.43 4.98
C LEU A 46 6.80 -0.63 5.55
N SER A 47 5.99 -1.22 4.70
CA SER A 47 5.16 -2.37 5.02
C SER A 47 5.34 -3.43 3.94
N ASN A 48 5.50 -4.68 4.34
CA ASN A 48 5.53 -5.80 3.41
C ASN A 48 4.92 -7.05 4.05
N SER A 49 4.14 -7.79 3.27
CA SER A 49 3.51 -9.03 3.72
C SER A 49 4.02 -10.25 2.93
N SER A 50 3.76 -11.45 3.46
CA SER A 50 3.75 -12.67 2.67
C SER A 50 2.51 -12.73 1.78
N ASN A 51 2.34 -13.83 1.04
CA ASN A 51 1.07 -14.12 0.38
C ASN A 51 -0.08 -14.14 1.41
N ILE A 52 -1.23 -13.66 1.00
CA ILE A 52 -2.46 -13.59 1.82
C ILE A 52 -3.49 -14.49 1.18
N ASP A 53 -3.58 -15.71 1.68
CA ASP A 53 -4.50 -16.70 1.17
C ASP A 53 -5.96 -16.30 1.43
N ARG A 54 -6.83 -16.66 0.50
CA ARG A 54 -8.27 -16.35 0.54
C ARG A 54 -9.06 -17.64 0.54
N TYR A 55 -9.19 -18.25 1.71
CA TYR A 55 -9.97 -19.48 1.91
C TYR A 55 -11.42 -19.34 1.43
N ASP A 56 -12.04 -18.19 1.62
CA ASP A 56 -13.40 -17.90 1.17
C ASP A 56 -13.57 -18.03 -0.36
N ARG A 57 -12.49 -17.89 -1.13
CA ARG A 57 -12.51 -18.12 -2.58
C ARG A 57 -12.41 -19.60 -2.93
N LEU A 58 -11.69 -20.36 -2.12
CA LEU A 58 -11.53 -21.80 -2.34
C LEU A 58 -12.80 -22.58 -2.02
N THR A 59 -13.69 -22.03 -1.19
CA THR A 59 -15.02 -22.63 -0.91
C THR A 59 -16.05 -22.40 -2.00
N GLN A 60 -15.76 -21.55 -2.98
CA GLN A 60 -16.69 -21.30 -4.09
C GLN A 60 -16.78 -22.51 -5.03
N LEU A 61 -18.01 -22.87 -5.39
CA LEU A 61 -18.26 -23.99 -6.29
C LEU A 61 -18.56 -23.48 -7.72
N SER A 62 -18.25 -24.33 -8.70
CA SER A 62 -18.69 -24.24 -10.10
C SER A 62 -19.33 -25.57 -10.45
N GLY A 63 -20.66 -25.63 -10.40
CA GLY A 63 -21.39 -26.89 -10.36
C GLY A 63 -21.12 -27.63 -9.06
N SER A 64 -20.71 -28.91 -9.12
CA SER A 64 -20.38 -29.75 -7.98
C SER A 64 -18.89 -29.75 -7.58
N LYS A 65 -18.06 -29.01 -8.29
CA LYS A 65 -16.60 -28.98 -8.07
C LYS A 65 -16.15 -27.62 -7.55
N PRO A 66 -15.00 -27.55 -6.83
CA PRO A 66 -14.38 -26.28 -6.50
C PRO A 66 -14.13 -25.43 -7.71
N ARG A 67 -14.35 -24.12 -7.60
CA ARG A 67 -14.09 -23.18 -8.70
C ARG A 67 -12.59 -22.92 -8.85
N PHE A 68 -11.87 -22.79 -7.74
CA PHE A 68 -10.45 -22.46 -7.68
C PHE A 68 -9.68 -23.53 -6.93
N ALA A 69 -8.46 -23.81 -7.36
CA ALA A 69 -7.46 -24.57 -6.64
C ALA A 69 -6.51 -23.65 -5.84
N GLU A 70 -6.27 -22.45 -6.37
CA GLU A 70 -5.46 -21.41 -5.73
C GLU A 70 -6.17 -20.08 -5.89
N TRP A 71 -6.19 -19.31 -4.81
CA TRP A 71 -6.60 -17.92 -4.85
C TRP A 71 -5.99 -17.17 -3.66
N TYR A 72 -5.12 -16.21 -3.93
CA TYR A 72 -4.45 -15.43 -2.91
C TYR A 72 -4.07 -14.05 -3.46
N TYR A 73 -3.90 -13.09 -2.57
CA TYR A 73 -3.14 -11.90 -2.87
C TYR A 73 -1.66 -12.21 -2.71
N GLY A 74 -0.82 -11.76 -3.62
CA GLY A 74 0.63 -11.81 -3.46
C GLY A 74 1.10 -10.84 -2.39
N PRO A 75 2.40 -10.80 -2.10
CA PRO A 75 2.94 -9.86 -1.13
C PRO A 75 2.47 -8.44 -1.42
N GLN A 76 1.94 -7.77 -0.39
CA GLN A 76 1.61 -6.36 -0.47
C GLN A 76 2.81 -5.57 -0.01
N PHE A 77 3.32 -4.73 -0.88
CA PHE A 77 4.42 -3.82 -0.57
C PHE A 77 3.93 -2.38 -0.54
N ARG A 78 4.29 -1.64 0.50
CA ARG A 78 3.98 -0.21 0.64
C ARG A 78 5.20 0.53 1.18
N LEU A 79 5.58 1.58 0.48
CA LEU A 79 6.61 2.52 0.89
C LEU A 79 6.00 3.92 0.94
N LEU A 80 6.24 4.65 2.02
CA LEU A 80 5.98 6.08 2.13
C LEU A 80 7.27 6.78 2.53
N ALA A 81 7.62 7.82 1.78
CA ALA A 81 8.65 8.78 2.17
C ALA A 81 8.04 10.19 2.12
N ALA A 82 7.94 10.86 3.26
CA ALA A 82 7.36 12.19 3.35
C ALA A 82 8.33 13.15 4.05
N TYR A 83 8.67 14.22 3.36
CA TYR A 83 9.48 15.30 3.89
C TYR A 83 8.60 16.52 4.14
N THR A 84 8.70 17.09 5.34
CA THR A 84 7.99 18.30 5.74
C THR A 84 8.99 19.37 6.17
N LEU A 85 8.82 20.57 5.64
CA LEU A 85 9.49 21.79 6.05
C LEU A 85 8.47 22.70 6.74
N GLU A 86 8.76 23.06 7.99
CA GLU A 86 7.98 24.05 8.74
C GLU A 86 8.80 25.32 8.93
N LEU A 87 8.18 26.44 8.59
CA LEU A 87 8.76 27.77 8.68
C LEU A 87 7.89 28.65 9.60
N SER A 88 8.50 29.27 10.59
CA SER A 88 7.83 30.16 11.55
C SER A 88 8.57 31.49 11.59
N ASN A 89 8.59 32.20 10.45
CA ASN A 89 9.26 33.48 10.27
C ASN A 89 8.29 34.48 9.68
N GLN A 90 8.20 35.68 10.23
CA GLN A 90 7.40 36.74 9.66
C GLN A 90 8.00 37.24 8.34
N THR A 91 7.26 37.02 7.27
CA THR A 91 7.59 37.48 5.94
C THR A 91 6.47 38.38 5.38
N LYS A 92 6.64 38.92 4.20
CA LYS A 92 5.52 39.65 3.52
C LYS A 92 4.36 38.71 3.16
N CYS A 93 4.65 37.46 2.87
CA CYS A 93 3.67 36.49 2.39
C CYS A 93 3.09 35.63 3.53
N TYR A 94 3.92 35.15 4.47
CA TYR A 94 3.49 34.27 5.53
C TYR A 94 4.16 34.62 6.86
N ASP A 95 3.56 34.20 7.97
CA ASP A 95 4.13 34.14 9.31
C ASP A 95 4.41 32.69 9.69
N GLN A 96 3.64 31.75 9.13
CA GLN A 96 3.89 30.31 9.22
C GLN A 96 3.67 29.67 7.84
N ALA A 97 4.54 28.72 7.51
CA ALA A 97 4.39 27.89 6.34
C ALA A 97 4.72 26.44 6.67
N ARG A 98 3.98 25.52 6.08
CA ARG A 98 4.23 24.09 6.13
C ARG A 98 4.19 23.54 4.73
N ILE A 99 5.30 22.97 4.28
CA ILE A 99 5.43 22.42 2.94
C ILE A 99 5.78 20.95 3.09
N THR A 100 4.96 20.08 2.54
CA THR A 100 5.16 18.63 2.56
C THR A 100 5.26 18.11 1.14
N PHE A 101 6.33 17.39 0.86
CA PHE A 101 6.47 16.56 -0.32
C PHE A 101 6.46 15.10 0.10
N ALA A 102 5.65 14.26 -0.54
CA ALA A 102 5.62 12.84 -0.26
C ALA A 102 5.58 12.00 -1.54
N TYR A 103 6.22 10.82 -1.42
CA TYR A 103 6.16 9.73 -2.38
C TYR A 103 5.56 8.51 -1.71
N GLN A 104 4.64 7.83 -2.39
CA GLN A 104 4.14 6.53 -1.99
C GLN A 104 4.28 5.56 -3.17
N GLY A 105 4.94 4.43 -2.90
CA GLY A 105 4.99 3.29 -3.80
C GLY A 105 4.17 2.15 -3.22
N ILE A 106 3.22 1.62 -4.00
CA ILE A 106 2.35 0.52 -3.59
C ILE A 106 2.43 -0.56 -4.67
N GLU A 107 2.61 -1.81 -4.27
CA GLU A 107 2.51 -2.96 -5.14
C GLU A 107 1.55 -3.97 -4.53
N GLU A 108 0.55 -4.36 -5.30
CA GLU A 108 -0.42 -5.40 -4.94
C GLU A 108 -0.55 -6.38 -6.10
N SER A 109 -0.76 -7.65 -5.78
CA SER A 109 -0.99 -8.65 -6.80
C SER A 109 -2.10 -9.60 -6.39
N ARG A 110 -2.76 -10.15 -7.39
CA ARG A 110 -3.78 -11.17 -7.23
C ARG A 110 -3.46 -12.35 -8.12
N ILE A 111 -3.42 -13.53 -7.51
CA ILE A 111 -3.09 -14.76 -8.18
C ILE A 111 -4.27 -15.72 -8.02
N ASP A 112 -4.68 -16.33 -9.13
CA ASP A 112 -5.71 -17.35 -9.14
C ASP A 112 -5.39 -18.48 -10.11
N ARG A 113 -5.77 -19.70 -9.74
CA ARG A 113 -5.76 -20.88 -10.59
C ARG A 113 -7.08 -21.64 -10.42
N ARG A 114 -7.69 -21.95 -11.53
CA ARG A 114 -8.93 -22.76 -11.51
C ARG A 114 -8.62 -24.22 -11.15
N TYR A 115 -9.58 -24.86 -10.50
CA TYR A 115 -9.50 -26.27 -10.15
C TYR A 115 -9.29 -27.13 -11.40
N GLN A 116 -8.33 -28.06 -11.33
CA GLN A 116 -7.91 -28.96 -12.43
C GLN A 116 -7.46 -28.20 -13.70
N LYS A 117 -6.88 -27.02 -13.57
CA LYS A 117 -6.24 -26.29 -14.65
C LYS A 117 -4.79 -25.98 -14.29
N ASP A 118 -3.92 -26.05 -15.30
CA ASP A 118 -2.48 -25.83 -15.15
C ASP A 118 -2.09 -24.37 -15.36
N THR A 119 -3.07 -23.53 -15.66
CA THR A 119 -2.86 -22.11 -15.92
C THR A 119 -3.11 -21.31 -14.66
N ARG A 120 -2.08 -20.67 -14.16
CA ARG A 120 -2.12 -19.70 -13.05
C ARG A 120 -2.12 -18.29 -13.62
N ASN A 121 -3.08 -17.48 -13.23
CA ASN A 121 -3.22 -16.10 -13.68
C ASN A 121 -2.64 -15.16 -12.63
N HIS A 122 -1.84 -14.21 -13.06
CA HIS A 122 -1.27 -13.13 -12.26
C HIS A 122 -1.83 -11.79 -12.73
N ARG A 123 -2.19 -10.95 -11.77
CA ARG A 123 -2.55 -9.54 -11.99
C ARG A 123 -1.78 -8.73 -10.97
N ILE A 124 -0.92 -7.85 -11.43
CA ILE A 124 -0.03 -7.04 -10.60
C ILE A 124 -0.35 -5.58 -10.86
N GLU A 125 -0.57 -4.83 -9.80
CA GLU A 125 -0.81 -3.40 -9.86
C GLU A 125 0.28 -2.68 -9.07
N LYS A 126 0.94 -1.73 -9.73
CA LYS A 126 1.93 -0.84 -9.13
C LYS A 126 1.42 0.57 -9.21
N LEU A 127 1.48 1.27 -8.09
CA LEU A 127 0.99 2.63 -7.96
C LEU A 127 2.09 3.51 -7.38
N ASP A 128 2.48 4.54 -8.14
CA ASP A 128 3.37 5.59 -7.69
C ASP A 128 2.57 6.88 -7.49
N ILE A 129 2.61 7.43 -6.28
CA ILE A 129 1.90 8.64 -5.90
C ILE A 129 2.90 9.69 -5.44
N TYR A 130 2.88 10.83 -6.08
CA TYR A 130 3.65 12.01 -5.68
C TYR A 130 2.68 13.08 -5.20
N THR A 131 2.92 13.63 -4.02
CA THR A 131 2.10 14.68 -3.46
C THR A 131 2.94 15.87 -3.06
N LEU A 132 2.42 17.06 -3.32
CA LEU A 132 2.93 18.33 -2.80
C LEU A 132 1.78 19.05 -2.10
N ASN A 133 1.98 19.34 -0.82
CA ASN A 133 1.06 20.15 -0.02
C ASN A 133 1.83 21.35 0.51
N ALA A 134 1.27 22.55 0.39
CA ALA A 134 1.86 23.77 0.90
C ALA A 134 0.77 24.61 1.56
N ASP A 135 0.88 24.79 2.88
CA ASP A 135 -0.03 25.54 3.71
C ASP A 135 0.68 26.79 4.26
N PHE A 136 0.00 27.90 4.21
CA PHE A 136 0.50 29.19 4.68
C PHE A 136 -0.51 29.85 5.61
N MET A 137 -0.01 30.54 6.61
CA MET A 137 -0.78 31.39 7.49
C MET A 137 -0.14 32.77 7.58
N LYS A 138 -0.96 33.83 7.43
CA LYS A 138 -0.56 35.22 7.57
C LYS A 138 -1.51 35.99 8.47
N LYS A 139 -0.95 36.70 9.45
CA LYS A 139 -1.70 37.65 10.27
C LYS A 139 -1.58 39.04 9.69
N ILE A 140 -2.72 39.67 9.44
CA ILE A 140 -2.83 41.04 8.94
C ILE A 140 -3.74 41.80 9.89
N ASN A 141 -3.19 42.63 10.75
CA ASN A 141 -3.91 43.37 11.80
C ASN A 141 -4.66 42.39 12.73
N LYS A 142 -6.01 42.42 12.70
CA LYS A 142 -6.91 41.54 13.48
C LYS A 142 -7.33 40.30 12.74
N HIS A 143 -6.93 40.11 11.49
CA HIS A 143 -7.32 39.02 10.63
C HIS A 143 -6.22 37.97 10.53
N GLU A 144 -6.63 36.72 10.46
CA GLU A 144 -5.75 35.58 10.12
C GLU A 144 -6.21 35.03 8.78
N VAL A 145 -5.30 35.02 7.82
CA VAL A 145 -5.54 34.49 6.47
C VAL A 145 -4.78 33.19 6.34
N ARG A 146 -5.47 32.12 5.92
CA ARG A 146 -4.89 30.83 5.59
C ARG A 146 -5.10 30.55 4.13
N TYR A 147 -4.07 30.08 3.45
CA TYR A 147 -4.12 29.72 2.04
C TYR A 147 -3.11 28.62 1.75
N GLY A 148 -3.30 27.88 0.68
CA GLY A 148 -2.45 26.76 0.37
C GLY A 148 -2.63 26.22 -1.03
N LEU A 149 -1.86 25.21 -1.34
CA LEU A 149 -1.89 24.47 -2.59
C LEU A 149 -1.70 22.98 -2.29
N ASP A 150 -2.56 22.17 -2.91
CA ASP A 150 -2.42 20.71 -2.98
C ASP A 150 -2.24 20.29 -4.43
N ALA A 151 -1.25 19.45 -4.68
CA ALA A 151 -1.03 18.80 -5.96
C ALA A 151 -0.67 17.33 -5.76
N PHE A 152 -1.19 16.48 -6.62
CA PHE A 152 -0.83 15.06 -6.63
C PHE A 152 -0.79 14.52 -8.05
N ILE A 153 0.11 13.56 -8.26
CA ILE A 153 0.27 12.81 -9.51
C ILE A 153 0.24 11.34 -9.15
N ASN A 154 -0.65 10.60 -9.78
CA ASN A 154 -0.77 9.16 -9.63
C ASN A 154 -0.39 8.49 -10.94
N ASN A 155 0.50 7.52 -10.88
CA ASN A 155 0.86 6.66 -12.00
C ASN A 155 0.52 5.21 -11.64
N VAL A 156 -0.37 4.60 -12.42
CA VAL A 156 -0.81 3.21 -12.23
C VAL A 156 -0.27 2.37 -13.38
N ASN A 157 0.43 1.30 -13.04
CA ASN A 157 0.89 0.30 -13.98
C ASN A 157 0.26 -1.05 -13.62
N SER A 158 -0.61 -1.54 -14.51
CA SER A 158 -1.31 -2.82 -14.36
C SER A 158 -0.76 -3.84 -15.37
N THR A 159 -0.30 -4.98 -14.85
CA THR A 159 0.22 -6.08 -15.66
C THR A 159 -0.58 -7.34 -15.39
N ALA A 160 -0.92 -8.07 -16.45
CA ALA A 160 -1.58 -9.37 -16.35
C ALA A 160 -0.88 -10.38 -17.26
N PHE A 161 -0.61 -11.56 -16.72
CA PHE A 161 -0.06 -12.67 -17.48
C PHE A 161 -0.53 -14.00 -16.91
N SER A 162 -0.34 -15.05 -17.69
CA SER A 162 -0.62 -16.42 -17.27
C SER A 162 0.63 -17.27 -17.41
N GLU A 163 0.84 -18.19 -16.47
CA GLU A 163 1.90 -19.18 -16.51
C GLU A 163 1.34 -20.59 -16.48
N HIS A 164 2.02 -21.53 -17.09
CA HIS A 164 1.77 -22.95 -16.94
C HIS A 164 2.63 -23.50 -15.80
N ILE A 165 2.02 -24.22 -14.86
CA ILE A 165 2.68 -24.69 -13.64
C ILE A 165 3.21 -26.13 -13.75
N ILE A 166 3.09 -26.76 -14.92
CA ILE A 166 3.58 -28.11 -15.22
C ILE A 166 4.59 -28.05 -16.35
#